data_cc1fc3e36b64a4f005c8c5221f4328c1
#
_entry.id   cc1fc3e36b64a4f005c8c5221f4328c1
#
_cell.length_a   1.000
_cell.length_b   1.000
_cell.length_c   1.000
_cell.angle_alpha   90.00
_cell.angle_beta   90.00
_cell.angle_gamma   90.00
#
_symmetry.space_group_name_H-M   'P 1'
#
loop_
_entity.id
_entity.type
_entity.pdbx_description
1 polymer ?
#
loop_
_entity_poly.entity_id
_entity_poly.type
_entity_poly.pdbx_seq_one_letter_code
_entity_poly.pdbx_strand_id
1 'polypeptide(L)'
;MNSTNNNATIYFDMDGTITDLYGFNDWLTYLQNEQATPYAEAGLLVDGEQLRNFLAAGKAAGVLFGVISWGAKNASKDYQKAVKRAKIEWLKKNDLLEYFDELHVVKYGTPKNRAAKNRTGVLIDDELQHWNVEKLVDANNFRNILNVENLWGCLFSLASE
;
A
#
# COMPACT_ATOMS: atom_id res chain seq x y z
N MET A 1 6.90 25.89 21.68
CA MET A 1 5.79 25.56 20.77
C MET A 1 6.15 24.29 20.00
N ASN A 2 5.56 23.19 20.40
CA ASN A 2 5.68 21.96 19.63
C ASN A 2 4.72 22.06 18.45
N SER A 3 5.21 22.54 17.32
CA SER A 3 4.50 22.32 16.07
C SER A 3 4.61 20.82 15.78
N THR A 4 3.56 20.07 16.13
CA THR A 4 3.39 18.75 15.56
C THR A 4 3.20 18.96 14.08
N ASN A 5 4.26 18.77 13.30
CA ASN A 5 4.16 18.68 11.86
C ASN A 5 3.33 17.42 11.56
N ASN A 6 2.01 17.57 11.57
CA ASN A 6 1.12 16.55 11.02
C ASN A 6 1.25 16.61 9.51
N ASN A 7 2.30 15.99 9.00
CA ASN A 7 2.45 15.84 7.55
C ASN A 7 1.29 15.00 7.03
N ALA A 8 0.70 15.48 5.93
CA ALA A 8 -0.27 14.68 5.18
C ALA A 8 0.32 13.31 4.84
N THR A 9 -0.44 12.26 5.04
CA THR A 9 0.02 10.88 4.79
C THR A 9 -0.95 10.14 3.88
N ILE A 10 -0.42 9.43 2.92
CA ILE A 10 -1.18 8.52 2.04
C ILE A 10 -0.65 7.10 2.26
N TYR A 11 -1.55 6.20 2.63
CA TYR A 11 -1.27 4.79 2.80
C TYR A 11 -1.77 3.98 1.62
N PHE A 12 -1.03 2.94 1.28
CA PHE A 12 -1.38 1.98 0.23
C PHE A 12 -1.53 0.59 0.83
N ASP A 13 -2.62 -0.09 0.48
CA ASP A 13 -2.64 -1.54 0.48
C ASP A 13 -1.76 -2.08 -0.65
N MET A 14 -1.35 -3.33 -0.58
CA MET A 14 -0.55 -3.96 -1.64
C MET A 14 -1.39 -4.89 -2.52
N ASP A 15 -1.83 -6.02 -1.99
CA ASP A 15 -2.49 -7.07 -2.77
C ASP A 15 -3.82 -6.58 -3.34
N GLY A 16 -3.96 -6.58 -4.67
CA GLY A 16 -5.15 -6.07 -5.35
C GLY A 16 -5.19 -4.54 -5.50
N THR A 17 -4.19 -3.83 -4.99
CA THR A 17 -4.09 -2.36 -5.10
C THR A 17 -2.93 -1.95 -6.00
N ILE A 18 -1.71 -2.26 -5.63
CA ILE A 18 -0.51 -2.02 -6.44
C ILE A 18 0.14 -3.31 -6.92
N THR A 19 -0.10 -4.42 -6.22
CA THR A 19 0.47 -5.74 -6.50
C THR A 19 -0.61 -6.66 -7.07
N ASP A 20 -0.33 -7.29 -8.21
CA ASP A 20 -1.24 -8.23 -8.86
C ASP A 20 -1.09 -9.64 -8.30
N LEU A 21 -1.31 -9.80 -6.99
CA LEU A 21 -1.26 -11.10 -6.32
C LEU A 21 -2.25 -12.08 -6.93
N TYR A 22 -3.49 -11.63 -7.12
CA TYR A 22 -4.59 -12.48 -7.58
C TYR A 22 -4.49 -12.86 -9.05
N GLY A 23 -3.69 -12.15 -9.82
CA GLY A 23 -3.34 -12.49 -11.20
C GLY A 23 -2.13 -13.44 -11.32
N PHE A 24 -1.45 -13.71 -10.22
CA PHE A 24 -0.33 -14.65 -10.22
C PHE A 24 -0.85 -16.07 -10.35
N ASN A 25 -0.32 -16.83 -11.31
CA ASN A 25 -0.79 -18.17 -11.59
C ASN A 25 -0.64 -19.09 -10.37
N ASP A 26 -1.73 -19.79 -10.00
CA ASP A 26 -1.80 -20.68 -8.84
C ASP A 26 -1.51 -20.01 -7.48
N TRP A 27 -1.74 -18.69 -7.36
CA TRP A 27 -1.45 -17.94 -6.13
C TRP A 27 -2.04 -18.59 -4.88
N LEU A 28 -3.28 -19.09 -4.96
CA LEU A 28 -3.96 -19.69 -3.81
C LEU A 28 -3.29 -21.00 -3.37
N THR A 29 -2.85 -21.81 -4.32
CA THR A 29 -2.13 -23.05 -4.04
C THR A 29 -0.80 -22.76 -3.33
N TYR A 30 -0.07 -21.76 -3.77
CA TYR A 30 1.15 -21.31 -3.08
C TYR A 30 0.86 -20.90 -1.63
N LEU A 31 -0.20 -20.10 -1.41
CA LEU A 31 -0.58 -19.67 -0.07
C LEU A 31 -0.98 -20.84 0.84
N GLN A 32 -1.77 -21.77 0.31
CA GLN A 32 -2.19 -22.96 1.04
C GLN A 32 -1.00 -23.85 1.44
N ASN A 33 0.06 -23.87 0.64
CA ASN A 33 1.29 -24.59 0.93
C ASN A 33 2.34 -23.75 1.66
N GLU A 34 1.96 -22.58 2.17
CA GLU A 34 2.82 -21.66 2.88
C GLU A 34 4.10 -21.31 2.09
N GLN A 35 3.95 -21.01 0.82
CA GLN A 35 5.01 -20.54 -0.07
C GLN A 35 4.80 -19.07 -0.43
N ALA A 36 5.80 -18.25 -0.18
CA ALA A 36 5.70 -16.79 -0.32
C ALA A 36 5.97 -16.30 -1.75
N THR A 37 6.21 -17.19 -2.71
CA THR A 37 6.55 -16.87 -4.11
C THR A 37 5.63 -15.83 -4.76
N PRO A 38 4.28 -15.94 -4.66
CA PRO A 38 3.41 -14.94 -5.27
C PRO A 38 3.63 -13.52 -4.72
N TYR A 39 3.93 -13.40 -3.42
CA TYR A 39 4.18 -12.11 -2.80
C TYR A 39 5.50 -11.47 -3.26
N ALA A 40 6.47 -12.30 -3.63
CA ALA A 40 7.77 -11.83 -4.10
C ALA A 40 7.79 -11.53 -5.61
N GLU A 41 6.98 -12.24 -6.41
CA GLU A 41 7.11 -12.27 -7.87
C GLU A 41 5.89 -11.74 -8.63
N ALA A 42 4.79 -11.39 -7.97
CA ALA A 42 3.62 -10.84 -8.64
C ALA A 42 3.96 -9.54 -9.41
N GLY A 43 3.23 -9.29 -10.48
CA GLY A 43 3.38 -8.08 -11.28
C GLY A 43 2.80 -6.84 -10.59
N LEU A 44 2.97 -5.71 -11.24
CA LEU A 44 2.34 -4.45 -10.85
C LEU A 44 0.93 -4.35 -11.44
N LEU A 45 -0.03 -3.83 -10.66
CA LEU A 45 -1.37 -3.47 -11.16
C LEU A 45 -1.42 -2.06 -11.77
N VAL A 46 -0.36 -1.29 -11.62
CA VAL A 46 -0.24 0.07 -12.11
C VAL A 46 1.04 0.20 -12.92
N ASP A 47 1.12 1.22 -13.76
CA ASP A 47 2.38 1.57 -14.41
C ASP A 47 3.40 2.00 -13.33
N GLY A 48 4.54 1.31 -13.29
CA GLY A 48 5.56 1.53 -12.26
C GLY A 48 6.18 2.91 -12.32
N GLU A 49 6.41 3.44 -13.53
CA GLU A 49 6.94 4.79 -13.71
C GLU A 49 5.96 5.85 -13.23
N GLN A 50 4.69 5.71 -13.59
CA GLN A 50 3.64 6.62 -13.11
C GLN A 50 3.50 6.60 -11.59
N LEU A 51 3.55 5.42 -10.97
CA LEU A 51 3.50 5.29 -9.52
C LEU A 51 4.72 5.95 -8.86
N ARG A 52 5.93 5.71 -9.37
CA ARG A 52 7.13 6.35 -8.84
C ARG A 52 7.10 7.86 -8.99
N ASN A 53 6.61 8.37 -10.13
CA ASN A 53 6.44 9.81 -10.34
C ASN A 53 5.44 10.42 -9.36
N PHE A 54 4.32 9.74 -9.12
CA PHE A 54 3.32 10.14 -8.11
C PHE A 54 3.96 10.23 -6.72
N LEU A 55 4.68 9.19 -6.30
CA LEU A 55 5.33 9.15 -5.00
C LEU A 55 6.40 10.24 -4.87
N ALA A 56 7.22 10.44 -5.90
CA ALA A 56 8.24 11.50 -5.91
C ALA A 56 7.61 12.90 -5.81
N ALA A 57 6.52 13.15 -6.55
CA ALA A 57 5.80 14.42 -6.48
C ALA A 57 5.19 14.67 -5.11
N GLY A 58 4.62 13.64 -4.49
CA GLY A 58 4.08 13.73 -3.13
C GLY A 58 5.16 14.04 -2.10
N LYS A 59 6.29 13.38 -2.16
CA LYS A 59 7.42 13.65 -1.25
C LYS A 59 7.94 15.07 -1.42
N ALA A 60 8.05 15.55 -2.66
CA ALA A 60 8.45 16.94 -2.93
C ALA A 60 7.45 17.96 -2.35
N ALA A 61 6.17 17.59 -2.27
CA ALA A 61 5.12 18.40 -1.66
C ALA A 61 4.99 18.22 -0.13
N GLY A 62 5.85 17.42 0.49
CA GLY A 62 5.83 17.16 1.93
C GLY A 62 4.89 16.06 2.39
N VAL A 63 4.34 15.27 1.46
CA VAL A 63 3.48 14.12 1.78
C VAL A 63 4.32 12.94 2.24
N LEU A 64 3.91 12.28 3.31
CA LEU A 64 4.46 11.00 3.74
C LEU A 64 3.67 9.85 3.11
N PHE A 65 4.35 8.76 2.83
CA PHE A 65 3.71 7.56 2.30
C PHE A 65 3.95 6.38 3.23
N GLY A 66 2.95 5.52 3.32
CA GLY A 66 3.04 4.29 4.08
C GLY A 66 2.40 3.12 3.34
N VAL A 67 2.76 1.92 3.73
CA VAL A 67 2.12 0.68 3.32
C VAL A 67 1.46 0.07 4.53
N ILE A 68 0.21 -0.34 4.39
CA ILE A 68 -0.50 -1.16 5.37
C ILE A 68 -1.09 -2.35 4.62
N SER A 69 -0.49 -3.51 4.80
CA SER A 69 -0.85 -4.72 4.07
C SER A 69 -1.07 -5.88 5.03
N TRP A 70 -2.05 -6.71 4.75
CA TRP A 70 -2.29 -7.93 5.50
C TRP A 70 -1.35 -9.03 5.06
N GLY A 71 -0.92 -9.86 6.02
CA GLY A 71 -0.30 -11.14 5.72
C GLY A 71 -1.32 -12.17 5.23
N ALA A 72 -0.88 -13.41 5.01
CA ALA A 72 -1.75 -14.48 4.56
C ALA A 72 -2.71 -14.96 5.67
N LYS A 73 -3.93 -15.31 5.27
CA LYS A 73 -4.95 -15.84 6.18
C LYS A 73 -4.50 -17.18 6.76
N ASN A 74 -4.71 -17.37 8.07
CA ASN A 74 -4.38 -18.60 8.80
C ASN A 74 -2.90 -19.03 8.68
N ALA A 75 -1.99 -18.08 8.50
CA ALA A 75 -0.57 -18.36 8.34
C ALA A 75 0.11 -18.74 9.66
N SER A 76 1.06 -19.65 9.59
CA SER A 76 2.01 -19.89 10.68
C SER A 76 2.86 -18.65 10.95
N LYS A 77 3.50 -18.57 12.12
CA LYS A 77 4.42 -17.46 12.44
C LYS A 77 5.57 -17.35 11.44
N ASP A 78 6.14 -18.49 11.04
CA ASP A 78 7.25 -18.50 10.08
C ASP A 78 6.79 -18.05 8.69
N TYR A 79 5.60 -18.48 8.27
CA TYR A 79 5.04 -18.01 7.00
C TYR A 79 4.73 -16.51 7.02
N GLN A 80 4.20 -15.99 8.11
CA GLN A 80 3.97 -14.55 8.26
C GLN A 80 5.25 -13.73 8.10
N LYS A 81 6.36 -14.21 8.67
CA LYS A 81 7.67 -13.59 8.51
C LYS A 81 8.16 -13.67 7.06
N ALA A 82 7.95 -14.81 6.41
CA ALA A 82 8.32 -15.00 5.00
C ALA A 82 7.52 -14.08 4.07
N VAL A 83 6.21 -13.93 4.31
CA VAL A 83 5.33 -13.04 3.54
C VAL A 83 5.76 -11.58 3.71
N LYS A 84 6.03 -11.15 4.94
CA LYS A 84 6.52 -9.79 5.20
C LYS A 84 7.81 -9.50 4.46
N ARG A 85 8.77 -10.43 4.54
CA ARG A 85 10.04 -10.32 3.82
C ARG A 85 9.83 -10.25 2.32
N ALA A 86 8.98 -11.11 1.78
CA ALA A 86 8.66 -11.13 0.35
C ALA A 86 8.05 -9.81 -0.13
N LYS A 87 7.14 -9.22 0.63
CA LYS A 87 6.53 -7.92 0.31
C LYS A 87 7.55 -6.79 0.33
N ILE A 88 8.45 -6.76 1.28
CA ILE A 88 9.53 -5.77 1.34
C ILE A 88 10.47 -5.93 0.14
N GLU A 89 10.86 -7.16 -0.18
CA GLU A 89 11.69 -7.44 -1.36
C GLU A 89 11.00 -7.07 -2.67
N TRP A 90 9.68 -7.27 -2.75
CA TRP A 90 8.89 -6.85 -3.91
C TRP A 90 8.92 -5.32 -4.10
N LEU A 91 8.75 -4.56 -3.03
CA LEU A 91 8.85 -3.10 -3.07
C LEU A 91 10.24 -2.65 -3.51
N LYS A 92 11.28 -3.30 -3.01
CA LYS A 92 12.67 -3.02 -3.36
C LYS A 92 12.95 -3.31 -4.84
N LYS A 93 12.52 -4.46 -5.31
CA LYS A 93 12.68 -4.90 -6.71
C LYS A 93 12.01 -3.96 -7.70
N ASN A 94 10.90 -3.34 -7.32
CA ASN A 94 10.15 -2.41 -8.16
C ASN A 94 10.53 -0.94 -7.93
N ASP A 95 11.64 -0.68 -7.21
CA ASP A 95 12.13 0.66 -6.91
C ASP A 95 11.11 1.55 -6.19
N LEU A 96 10.32 0.95 -5.31
CA LEU A 96 9.26 1.64 -4.56
C LEU A 96 9.62 1.85 -3.08
N LEU A 97 10.47 0.99 -2.51
CA LEU A 97 10.72 0.95 -1.07
C LEU A 97 11.19 2.30 -0.50
N GLU A 98 12.04 3.02 -1.24
CA GLU A 98 12.63 4.29 -0.81
C GLU A 98 11.61 5.40 -0.56
N TYR A 99 10.41 5.30 -1.15
CA TYR A 99 9.38 6.33 -1.02
C TYR A 99 8.52 6.17 0.25
N PHE A 100 8.57 5.03 0.91
CA PHE A 100 7.71 4.73 2.04
C PHE A 100 8.39 5.03 3.38
N ASP A 101 7.73 5.87 4.17
CA ASP A 101 8.17 6.29 5.51
C ASP A 101 7.67 5.32 6.59
N GLU A 102 6.61 4.55 6.29
CA GLU A 102 6.03 3.53 7.15
C GLU A 102 5.78 2.26 6.35
N LEU A 103 6.13 1.11 6.93
CA LEU A 103 5.86 -0.20 6.35
C LEU A 103 5.21 -1.08 7.42
N HIS A 104 3.94 -1.42 7.20
CA HIS A 104 3.18 -2.28 8.09
C HIS A 104 2.67 -3.49 7.31
N VAL A 105 3.23 -4.66 7.59
CA VAL A 105 2.66 -5.94 7.17
C VAL A 105 2.13 -6.60 8.43
N VAL A 106 0.81 -6.58 8.57
CA VAL A 106 0.12 -6.98 9.79
C VAL A 106 -0.63 -8.30 9.60
N LYS A 107 -1.03 -8.92 10.70
CA LYS A 107 -1.80 -10.15 10.65
C LYS A 107 -3.10 -9.94 9.87
N TYR A 108 -3.47 -10.93 9.05
CA TYR A 108 -4.73 -10.91 8.29
C TYR A 108 -5.93 -10.56 9.18
N GLY A 109 -6.73 -9.61 8.74
CA GLY A 109 -7.90 -9.15 9.46
C GLY A 109 -7.64 -8.07 10.52
N THR A 110 -6.39 -7.69 10.77
CA THR A 110 -6.09 -6.56 11.67
C THR A 110 -6.67 -5.27 11.09
N PRO A 111 -7.47 -4.50 11.85
CA PRO A 111 -7.95 -3.21 11.39
C PRO A 111 -6.80 -2.29 11.01
N LYS A 112 -6.76 -1.84 9.76
CA LYS A 112 -5.62 -1.06 9.23
C LYS A 112 -5.42 0.26 9.94
N ASN A 113 -6.49 0.88 10.44
CA ASN A 113 -6.40 2.11 11.23
C ASN A 113 -5.61 1.96 12.53
N ARG A 114 -5.47 0.74 13.06
CA ARG A 114 -4.66 0.48 14.25
C ARG A 114 -3.16 0.48 13.95
N ALA A 115 -2.76 0.13 12.73
CA ALA A 115 -1.37 0.08 12.33
C ALA A 115 -0.82 1.48 11.98
N ALA A 116 -1.66 2.36 11.47
CA ALA A 116 -1.25 3.66 10.97
C ALA A 116 -0.76 4.59 12.08
N LYS A 117 0.37 5.24 11.89
CA LYS A 117 0.84 6.33 12.75
C LYS A 117 -0.04 7.56 12.61
N ASN A 118 -0.53 7.83 11.40
CA ASN A 118 -1.44 8.94 11.11
C ASN A 118 -2.81 8.41 10.67
N ARG A 119 -3.74 8.28 11.60
CA ARG A 119 -5.09 7.76 11.34
C ARG A 119 -5.98 8.73 10.57
N THR A 120 -5.56 9.97 10.39
CA THR A 120 -6.28 10.98 9.59
C THR A 120 -5.79 11.02 8.14
N GLY A 121 -4.84 10.19 7.78
CA GLY A 121 -4.34 10.05 6.42
C GLY A 121 -5.34 9.41 5.47
N VAL A 122 -4.98 9.39 4.20
CA VAL A 122 -5.73 8.70 3.14
C VAL A 122 -5.29 7.24 3.08
N LEU A 123 -6.20 6.32 2.88
CA LEU A 123 -5.91 4.92 2.55
C LEU A 123 -6.42 4.61 1.15
N ILE A 124 -5.55 4.04 0.33
CA ILE A 124 -5.87 3.51 -1.00
C ILE A 124 -5.90 1.99 -0.89
N ASP A 125 -7.08 1.40 -1.11
CA ASP A 125 -7.33 -0.03 -0.87
C ASP A 125 -8.37 -0.56 -1.85
N ASP A 126 -8.31 -1.83 -2.18
CA ASP A 126 -9.36 -2.54 -2.93
C ASP A 126 -10.48 -3.06 -2.01
N GLU A 127 -10.22 -3.13 -0.71
CA GLU A 127 -11.21 -3.47 0.32
C GLU A 127 -11.56 -2.23 1.16
N LEU A 128 -12.82 -1.81 1.11
CA LEU A 128 -13.28 -0.54 1.70
C LEU A 128 -13.78 -0.74 3.13
N GLN A 129 -12.89 -1.02 4.07
CA GLN A 129 -13.25 -1.20 5.48
C GLN A 129 -12.11 -0.81 6.43
N HIS A 130 -12.48 -0.59 7.70
CA HIS A 130 -11.52 -0.26 8.77
C HIS A 130 -10.73 1.04 8.56
N TRP A 131 -11.38 2.04 7.94
CA TRP A 131 -10.82 3.37 7.73
C TRP A 131 -11.92 4.43 7.70
N ASN A 132 -11.55 5.70 7.86
CA ASN A 132 -12.49 6.80 7.69
C ASN A 132 -12.94 6.86 6.21
N VAL A 133 -14.22 6.71 5.97
CA VAL A 133 -14.79 6.63 4.61
C VAL A 133 -14.48 7.85 3.75
N GLU A 134 -14.39 9.05 4.36
CA GLU A 134 -14.07 10.29 3.63
C GLU A 134 -12.60 10.35 3.17
N LYS A 135 -11.77 9.53 3.76
CA LYS A 135 -10.32 9.43 3.49
C LYS A 135 -9.95 8.09 2.85
N LEU A 136 -10.93 7.35 2.38
CA LEU A 136 -10.75 6.05 1.75
C LEU A 136 -10.91 6.18 0.24
N VAL A 137 -9.91 5.76 -0.51
CA VAL A 137 -9.88 5.79 -1.96
C VAL A 137 -9.86 4.36 -2.50
N ASP A 138 -10.84 4.04 -3.33
CA ASP A 138 -10.88 2.75 -4.02
C ASP A 138 -9.69 2.60 -4.98
N ALA A 139 -9.07 1.43 -4.99
CA ALA A 139 -7.89 1.16 -5.81
C ALA A 139 -8.13 1.38 -7.31
N ASN A 140 -9.33 1.10 -7.83
CA ASN A 140 -9.67 1.38 -9.22
C ASN A 140 -9.71 2.88 -9.51
N ASN A 141 -10.26 3.67 -8.59
CA ASN A 141 -10.27 5.12 -8.71
C ASN A 141 -8.84 5.70 -8.67
N PHE A 142 -8.00 5.15 -7.80
CA PHE A 142 -6.58 5.54 -7.76
C PHE A 142 -5.88 5.28 -9.08
N ARG A 143 -6.06 4.11 -9.67
CA ARG A 143 -5.47 3.77 -10.97
C ARG A 143 -5.95 4.72 -12.08
N ASN A 144 -7.23 5.09 -12.06
CA ASN A 144 -7.78 6.06 -13.02
C ASN A 144 -7.16 7.45 -12.84
N ILE A 145 -7.03 7.91 -11.60
CA ILE A 145 -6.40 9.19 -11.25
C ILE A 145 -4.93 9.20 -11.68
N LEU A 146 -4.23 8.10 -11.46
CA LEU A 146 -2.81 7.96 -11.80
C LEU A 146 -2.56 8.07 -13.30
N ASN A 147 -3.52 7.62 -14.12
CA ASN A 147 -3.43 7.67 -15.57
C ASN A 147 -3.75 9.05 -16.18
N VAL A 148 -4.29 9.97 -15.39
CA VAL A 148 -4.66 11.31 -15.85
C VAL A 148 -3.70 12.33 -15.27
N GLU A 149 -2.95 12.98 -16.15
CA GLU A 149 -2.01 14.03 -15.77
C GLU A 149 -2.74 15.17 -15.01
N ASN A 150 -2.14 15.66 -13.93
CA ASN A 150 -2.64 16.72 -13.05
C ASN A 150 -3.79 16.37 -12.10
N LEU A 151 -4.35 15.17 -12.12
CA LEU A 151 -5.32 14.77 -11.10
C LEU A 151 -4.67 14.27 -9.81
N TRP A 152 -3.35 14.11 -9.80
CA TRP A 152 -2.60 13.72 -8.59
C TRP A 152 -2.80 14.70 -7.44
N GLY A 153 -2.91 15.99 -7.75
CA GLY A 153 -3.10 17.04 -6.75
C GLY A 153 -4.36 16.88 -5.91
N CYS A 154 -5.41 16.25 -6.44
CA CYS A 154 -6.62 16.01 -5.65
C CYS A 154 -6.39 15.02 -4.50
N LEU A 155 -5.53 14.02 -4.67
CA LEU A 155 -5.15 13.11 -3.59
C LEU A 155 -4.30 13.81 -2.53
N PHE A 156 -3.38 14.68 -2.95
CA PHE A 156 -2.57 15.46 -2.01
C PHE A 156 -3.43 16.45 -1.22
N SER A 157 -4.40 17.10 -1.87
CA SER A 157 -5.41 17.93 -1.21
C SER A 157 -6.22 17.14 -0.19
N LEU A 158 -6.75 15.98 -0.58
CA LEU A 158 -7.51 15.11 0.32
C LEU A 158 -6.69 14.70 1.54
N ALA A 159 -5.44 14.37 1.35
CA ALA A 159 -4.53 14.00 2.44
C ALA A 159 -4.24 15.16 3.39
N SER A 160 -4.32 16.39 2.91
CA SER A 160 -4.03 17.62 3.69
C SER A 160 -5.22 18.13 4.49
N GLU A 161 -6.42 17.66 4.20
CA GLU A 161 -7.63 18.00 4.97
C GLU A 161 -7.60 17.32 6.37
#